data_3b54d6d1fdaacd7819af29c7000f72af
#
_entry.id   3b54d6d1fdaacd7819af29c7000f72af
#
_cell.length_a   1.000
_cell.length_b   1.000
_cell.length_c   1.000
_cell.angle_alpha   90.00
_cell.angle_beta   90.00
_cell.angle_gamma   90.00
#
_symmetry.space_group_name_H-M   'P 1'
#
loop_
_entity.id
_entity.type
_entity.pdbx_description
1 polymer ?
#
loop_
_entity_poly.entity_id
_entity_poly.type
_entity_poly.pdbx_seq_one_letter_code
_entity_poly.pdbx_strand_id
1 'polypeptide(L)' 'MERGPLIEILRDMKNSDKELDIILAGGSEDRSFEIRNVVEVEELKSSQGIRVTTEQNYIWLDASHVSAAYQARADLT' A
#
# COMPACT_ATOMS: atom_id res chain seq x y z
N MET A 1 0.50 -0.43 -10.91
CA MET A 1 -0.74 0.24 -10.43
C MET A 1 -0.53 1.74 -10.45
N GLU A 2 -1.56 2.49 -10.71
CA GLU A 2 -1.45 3.94 -10.65
C GLU A 2 -1.37 4.43 -9.20
N ARG A 3 -0.64 5.51 -8.99
CA ARG A 3 -0.41 6.06 -7.66
C ARG A 3 -1.70 6.59 -7.00
N GLY A 4 -2.53 7.30 -7.76
CA GLY A 4 -3.75 7.90 -7.21
C GLY A 4 -4.67 6.91 -6.51
N PRO A 5 -5.11 5.86 -7.21
CA PRO A 5 -5.96 4.85 -6.59
C PRO A 5 -5.31 4.14 -5.40
N LEU A 6 -4.01 3.88 -5.48
CA LEU A 6 -3.30 3.23 -4.38
C LEU A 6 -3.25 4.15 -3.15
N ILE A 7 -3.00 5.43 -3.35
CA ILE A 7 -3.01 6.40 -2.25
C ILE A 7 -4.38 6.48 -1.60
N GLU A 8 -5.45 6.46 -2.38
CA GLU A 8 -6.81 6.48 -1.83
C GLU A 8 -7.05 5.27 -0.91
N ILE A 9 -6.63 4.09 -1.34
CA ILE A 9 -6.77 2.88 -0.53
C ILE A 9 -5.99 3.03 0.78
N LEU A 10 -4.75 3.48 0.69
CA LEU A 10 -3.90 3.63 1.87
C LEU A 10 -4.42 4.70 2.84
N ARG A 11 -4.91 5.81 2.31
CA ARG A 11 -5.48 6.86 3.16
C ARG A 11 -6.76 6.42 3.86
N ASP A 12 -7.55 5.58 3.21
CA ASP A 12 -8.75 5.00 3.83
C ASP A 12 -8.39 4.10 5.02
N MET A 13 -7.17 3.59 5.05
CA MET A 13 -6.69 2.73 6.13
C MET A 13 -6.14 3.50 7.34
N LYS A 14 -5.98 4.81 7.23
CA LYS A 14 -5.39 5.59 8.32
C LYS A 14 -6.21 5.44 9.59
N ASN A 15 -5.50 5.15 10.69
CA ASN A 15 -6.09 5.02 12.02
C ASN A 15 -7.19 3.95 12.09
N SER A 16 -7.06 2.92 11.27
CA SER A 16 -7.98 1.78 11.28
C SER A 16 -7.17 0.49 11.44
N ASP A 17 -7.87 -0.61 11.63
CA ASP A 17 -7.27 -1.93 11.73
C ASP A 17 -7.23 -2.67 10.38
N LYS A 18 -7.52 -1.96 9.29
CA LYS A 18 -7.48 -2.56 7.96
C LYS A 18 -6.06 -2.92 7.56
N GLU A 19 -5.94 -4.00 6.81
CA GLU A 19 -4.69 -4.50 6.28
C GLU A 19 -4.78 -4.52 4.76
N LEU A 20 -3.65 -4.32 4.10
CA LEU A 20 -3.57 -4.35 2.64
C LEU A 20 -2.39 -5.21 2.23
N ASP A 21 -2.63 -6.18 1.38
CA ASP A 21 -1.58 -7.00 0.79
C ASP A 21 -1.17 -6.42 -0.55
N ILE A 22 0.11 -6.18 -0.71
CA ILE A 22 0.69 -5.60 -1.92
C ILE A 22 1.49 -6.67 -2.64
N ILE A 23 1.23 -6.83 -3.92
CA ILE A 23 2.01 -7.74 -4.77
C ILE A 23 2.87 -6.90 -5.69
N LEU A 24 4.18 -7.12 -5.61
CA LEU A 24 5.15 -6.42 -6.44
C LEU A 24 5.43 -7.18 -7.71
N ALA A 25 5.48 -6.45 -8.83
CA ALA A 25 5.86 -7.02 -10.10
C ALA A 25 7.38 -7.06 -10.22
N GLY A 26 7.88 -8.06 -10.91
CA GLY A 26 9.29 -8.14 -11.29
C GLY A 26 9.96 -9.43 -10.84
N GLY A 27 10.99 -9.81 -11.59
CA GLY A 27 11.75 -11.02 -11.30
C GLY A 27 11.00 -12.29 -11.68
N SER A 28 11.54 -13.43 -11.26
CA SER A 28 10.98 -14.74 -11.54
C SER A 28 9.94 -15.18 -10.51
N GLU A 29 9.79 -14.43 -9.43
CA GLU A 29 8.84 -14.73 -8.37
C GLU A 29 8.08 -13.47 -7.97
N ASP A 30 6.79 -13.60 -7.76
CA ASP A 30 5.99 -12.53 -7.21
C ASP A 30 6.34 -12.37 -5.75
N ARG A 31 6.50 -11.12 -5.33
CA ARG A 31 6.75 -10.78 -3.93
C ARG A 31 5.53 -10.08 -3.38
N SER A 32 5.16 -10.44 -2.18
CA SER A 32 4.06 -9.78 -1.50
C SER A 32 4.48 -9.31 -0.11
N PHE A 33 3.85 -8.25 0.35
CA PHE A 33 4.01 -7.80 1.71
C PHE A 33 2.72 -7.14 2.19
N GLU A 34 2.55 -7.11 3.50
CA GLU A 34 1.35 -6.57 4.12
C GLU A 34 1.64 -5.20 4.70
N ILE A 35 0.71 -4.27 4.50
CA ILE A 35 0.73 -2.96 5.14
C ILE A 35 -0.43 -2.90 6.12
N ARG A 36 -0.15 -2.53 7.35
CA ARG A 36 -1.17 -2.37 8.38
C ARG A 36 -0.78 -1.29 9.37
N ASN A 37 -1.73 -0.87 10.19
CA ASN A 37 -1.53 0.17 11.19
C ASN A 37 -1.03 1.48 10.58
N VAL A 38 -1.67 1.89 9.49
CA VAL A 38 -1.27 3.09 8.75
C VAL A 38 -1.59 4.33 9.59
N VAL A 39 -0.58 5.19 9.75
CA VAL A 39 -0.69 6.45 10.47
C VAL A 39 -0.73 7.62 9.49
N GLU A 40 0.10 7.58 8.45
CA GLU A 40 0.17 8.66 7.48
C GLU A 40 0.57 8.14 6.11
N VAL A 41 0.11 8.82 5.07
CA VAL A 41 0.44 8.50 3.68
C VAL A 41 0.86 9.80 3.00
N GLU A 42 2.02 9.81 2.36
CA GLU A 42 2.56 10.98 1.73
C GLU A 42 2.96 10.70 0.28
N GLU A 43 2.56 11.61 -0.62
CA GLU A 43 3.04 11.57 -1.99
C GLU A 43 4.46 12.14 -2.03
N LEU A 44 5.37 11.42 -2.65
CA LEU A 44 6.73 11.91 -2.84
C LEU A 44 6.81 12.76 -4.10
N LYS A 45 7.91 13.47 -4.26
CA LYS A 45 8.13 14.33 -5.43
C LYS A 45 8.21 13.56 -6.74
N SER A 46 8.66 12.31 -6.69
CA SER A 46 8.64 11.45 -7.87
C SER A 46 7.20 11.14 -8.26
N SER A 47 6.95 10.91 -9.53
CA SER A 47 5.59 10.73 -10.04
C SER A 47 4.87 9.50 -9.49
N GLN A 48 5.61 8.50 -9.01
CA GLN A 48 5.03 7.23 -8.54
C GLN A 48 5.42 6.89 -7.11
N GLY A 49 6.17 7.75 -6.44
CA GLY A 49 6.65 7.46 -5.10
C GLY A 49 5.62 7.74 -4.01
N ILE A 50 5.56 6.85 -3.03
CA ILE A 50 4.68 6.97 -1.88
C ILE A 50 5.47 6.61 -0.63
N ARG A 51 5.33 7.40 0.43
CA ARG A 51 5.82 7.01 1.74
C ARG A 51 4.64 6.74 2.66
N VAL A 52 4.62 5.53 3.22
CA VAL A 52 3.60 5.13 4.18
C VAL A 52 4.24 5.03 5.54
N THR A 53 3.69 5.74 6.51
CA THR A 53 4.11 5.62 7.90
C THR A 53 3.14 4.71 8.62
N THR A 54 3.66 3.66 9.24
CA THR A 54 2.86 2.77 10.08
C THR A 54 3.32 2.92 11.53
N GLU A 55 2.67 2.25 12.44
CA GLU A 55 3.11 2.27 13.85
C GLU A 55 4.50 1.66 14.02
N GLN A 56 4.92 0.77 13.12
CA GLN A 56 6.18 0.05 13.23
C GLN A 56 7.24 0.54 12.26
N ASN A 57 6.85 1.05 11.09
CA ASN A 57 7.78 1.26 9.99
C ASN A 57 7.50 2.52 9.19
N TYR A 58 8.54 2.99 8.49
CA TYR A 58 8.38 3.83 7.32
C TYR A 58 8.54 2.95 6.10
N ILE A 59 7.61 3.03 5.16
CA ILE A 59 7.63 2.22 3.94
C ILE A 59 7.68 3.15 2.75
N TRP A 60 8.71 3.03 1.92
CA TRP A 60 8.80 3.75 0.65
C TRP A 60 8.51 2.77 -0.47
N LEU A 61 7.57 3.12 -1.32
CA LEU A 61 7.24 2.25 -2.44
C LEU A 61 7.00 3.07 -3.70
N ASP A 62 7.12 2.40 -4.84
CA ASP A 62 6.86 2.97 -6.14
C ASP A 62 5.61 2.28 -6.69
N ALA A 63 4.57 3.06 -6.92
CA ALA A 63 3.29 2.51 -7.38
C ALA A 63 3.42 1.77 -8.70
N SER A 64 4.34 2.17 -9.57
CA SER A 64 4.52 1.50 -10.85
C SER A 64 5.01 0.06 -10.71
N HIS A 65 5.62 -0.29 -9.57
CA HIS A 65 6.08 -1.65 -9.31
C HIS A 65 5.03 -2.51 -8.62
N VAL A 66 3.88 -1.95 -8.31
CA VAL A 66 2.79 -2.71 -7.69
C VAL A 66 1.92 -3.29 -8.79
N SER A 67 1.86 -4.61 -8.89
CA SER A 67 1.03 -5.27 -9.89
C SER A 67 -0.40 -5.43 -9.40
N ALA A 68 -0.60 -5.62 -8.11
CA ALA A 68 -1.93 -5.76 -7.53
C ALA A 68 -1.89 -5.43 -6.03
N ALA A 69 -3.04 -5.06 -5.50
CA ALA A 69 -3.22 -4.90 -4.07
C ALA A 69 -4.58 -5.49 -3.72
N TYR A 70 -4.67 -6.19 -2.60
CA TYR A 70 -5.95 -6.74 -2.19
C TYR A 70 -6.15 -6.61 -0.69
N GLN A 71 -7.40 -6.53 -0.32
CA GLN A 71 -7.83 -6.29 1.05
C GLN A 71 -9.03 -7.18 1.35
N ALA A 72 -9.05 -7.79 2.53
CA ALA A 72 -10.19 -8.60 2.92
C ALA A 72 -11.46 -7.74 2.98
N ARG A 73 -12.56 -8.30 2.50
CA ARG A 73 -13.86 -7.62 2.57
C ARG A 73 -14.42 -7.70 3.99
N ALA A 74 -14.71 -6.55 4.56
CA ALA A 74 -15.27 -6.49 5.90
C ALA A 74 -16.72 -7.00 5.94
N ASP A 75 -17.38 -7.02 4.79
CA ASP A 75 -18.79 -7.44 4.67
C ASP A 75 -18.98 -8.94 4.47
N LEU A 76 -17.90 -9.73 4.57
CA LEU A 76 -17.95 -11.19 4.38
C LEU A 76 -18.02 -11.98 5.69
N THR A 77 -18.36 -11.37 6.76
CA THR A 77 -18.48 -12.06 8.06
C THR A 77 -19.86 -12.66 8.28
#